data_0eec529f7325c741c30a82d8ffe4758a
#
_entry.id   0eec529f7325c741c30a82d8ffe4758a
#
_cell.length_a   1.000
_cell.length_b   1.000
_cell.length_c   1.000
_cell.angle_alpha   90.00
_cell.angle_beta   90.00
_cell.angle_gamma   90.00
#
_symmetry.space_group_name_H-M   'P 1'
#
loop_
_entity.id
_entity.type
_entity.pdbx_description
1 polymer ?
#
loop_
_entity_poly.entity_id
_entity_poly.type
_entity_poly.pdbx_seq_one_letter_code
_entity_poly.pdbx_strand_id
1 'polypeptide(L)'
;MEQLKHECGVAMIRLLKPSDYYKEKYGTQQFGLNKLYLMMEKQHNRGQEGAGIACVDMHAPAGTEYMFRERAEGSDAITKVFRQTGSSFSGQLYMGHLRYSTTGKSGLTFVHPFLRRNNWRAKNLCLCGNFNMTNIDEVFSFLIRQGQSPRIYGDSYITLELMGHRLDREVERLYEKAKTMGLSQQAITQYIDNHVCISNVLKTTMPHFDGGYVMCGLTGSGEMFAVRDPWGMRPAYYYQDEELVAVASERPVIQTTFDLDADDIKELSPGKALVIHKNGECKTEAIFSNKQGEKTEKPAACSFERIYFSRGSDRDIYQERKLLGEQLSRPILKTIGEDVAHTVFSYIPNTAEVAFFGMTDGVRRLGYDVRIEKVIWKDIKLRTFITEGNERNDLAAHVYDITYGSLKAHEDNLVIIDDSIVRGTTLRESIFKMLDRLHPKKIVMVSSSPQIRYPDYYGIDMPSLEELCAFRAAMALIEEKNMMHLVRETCRLCKEKPLEDNHVRSIYAPFSVEEINRKIVEMLRPDGMQAPVELVFQSIEGLHKACPGHPGDWYFSGNYPTRGGIRLANQAFISYVENVLKI
;
A
#
# COMPACT_ATOMS: atom_id res chain seq x y z
N MET A 1 16.44 -7.70 -8.01
CA MET A 1 16.10 -6.62 -7.06
C MET A 1 14.84 -7.05 -6.34
N GLU A 2 14.97 -7.37 -5.09
CA GLU A 2 13.82 -7.56 -4.21
C GLU A 2 13.37 -6.18 -3.75
N GLN A 3 12.61 -5.50 -4.58
CA GLN A 3 11.82 -4.39 -4.09
C GLN A 3 10.61 -5.00 -3.38
N LEU A 4 10.32 -4.50 -2.19
CA LEU A 4 8.98 -4.58 -1.66
C LEU A 4 8.07 -4.13 -2.78
N LYS A 5 7.19 -5.00 -3.17
CA LYS A 5 6.30 -4.75 -4.27
C LYS A 5 5.27 -3.76 -3.80
N HIS A 6 4.94 -2.80 -4.68
CA HIS A 6 4.16 -1.62 -4.34
C HIS A 6 2.68 -1.96 -4.08
N GLU A 7 1.97 -0.99 -3.53
CA GLU A 7 0.53 -1.02 -3.34
C GLU A 7 -0.22 -0.47 -4.55
N CYS A 8 -1.52 -0.77 -4.65
CA CYS A 8 -2.40 -0.18 -5.65
C CYS A 8 -2.59 1.34 -5.44
N GLY A 9 -2.86 2.07 -6.53
CA GLY A 9 -3.24 3.48 -6.52
C GLY A 9 -4.66 3.69 -7.00
N VAL A 10 -5.41 4.59 -6.35
CA VAL A 10 -6.75 4.99 -6.78
C VAL A 10 -6.79 6.47 -7.14
N ALA A 11 -7.57 6.82 -8.15
CA ALA A 11 -7.87 8.19 -8.55
C ALA A 11 -9.34 8.31 -8.94
N MET A 12 -9.99 9.39 -8.54
CA MET A 12 -11.37 9.69 -8.93
C MET A 12 -11.55 11.17 -9.18
N ILE A 13 -12.43 11.52 -10.12
CA ILE A 13 -12.84 12.90 -10.40
C ILE A 13 -14.35 12.94 -10.64
N ARG A 14 -15.04 13.85 -9.96
CA ARG A 14 -16.41 14.26 -10.23
C ARG A 14 -16.40 15.67 -10.75
N LEU A 15 -16.87 15.89 -11.97
CA LEU A 15 -17.08 17.21 -12.55
C LEU A 15 -18.44 17.74 -12.11
N LEU A 16 -18.49 18.94 -11.53
CA LEU A 16 -19.70 19.55 -10.97
C LEU A 16 -20.39 20.56 -11.92
N LYS A 17 -19.68 20.99 -12.97
CA LYS A 17 -20.20 21.91 -14.00
C LYS A 17 -20.50 21.15 -15.31
N PRO A 18 -21.29 21.72 -16.21
CA PRO A 18 -21.49 21.16 -17.56
C PRO A 18 -20.18 21.11 -18.37
N SER A 19 -20.10 20.22 -19.36
CA SER A 19 -18.88 20.03 -20.17
C SER A 19 -18.44 21.30 -20.91
N ASP A 20 -19.39 22.14 -21.33
CA ASP A 20 -19.09 23.40 -22.03
C ASP A 20 -18.35 24.39 -21.14
N TYR A 21 -18.60 24.40 -19.82
CA TYR A 21 -17.85 25.20 -18.87
C TYR A 21 -16.35 24.87 -18.92
N TYR A 22 -15.98 23.58 -18.92
CA TYR A 22 -14.57 23.18 -18.98
C TYR A 22 -13.95 23.46 -20.33
N LYS A 23 -14.73 23.37 -21.41
CA LYS A 23 -14.28 23.76 -22.75
C LYS A 23 -13.96 25.26 -22.84
N GLU A 24 -14.83 26.08 -22.30
CA GLU A 24 -14.62 27.56 -22.28
C GLU A 24 -13.44 27.94 -21.38
N LYS A 25 -13.37 27.38 -20.18
CA LYS A 25 -12.36 27.76 -19.18
C LYS A 25 -10.98 27.13 -19.45
N TYR A 26 -10.93 25.85 -19.87
CA TYR A 26 -9.71 25.06 -19.97
C TYR A 26 -9.40 24.61 -21.42
N GLY A 27 -10.20 25.00 -22.39
CA GLY A 27 -9.99 24.72 -23.81
C GLY A 27 -10.34 23.29 -24.25
N THR A 28 -10.92 22.45 -23.38
CA THR A 28 -11.23 21.06 -23.72
C THR A 28 -12.45 20.51 -22.99
N GLN A 29 -13.26 19.72 -23.68
CA GLN A 29 -14.35 18.94 -23.07
C GLN A 29 -13.83 17.69 -22.33
N GLN A 30 -12.59 17.27 -22.61
CA GLN A 30 -11.96 16.10 -21.98
C GLN A 30 -11.17 16.46 -20.70
N PHE A 31 -11.49 17.57 -20.07
CA PHE A 31 -10.80 18.05 -18.87
C PHE A 31 -10.70 16.96 -17.79
N GLY A 32 -11.79 16.27 -17.45
CA GLY A 32 -11.80 15.22 -16.45
C GLY A 32 -10.89 14.04 -16.83
N LEU A 33 -10.91 13.60 -18.08
CA LEU A 33 -10.06 12.51 -18.56
C LEU A 33 -8.58 12.90 -18.54
N ASN A 34 -8.24 14.13 -18.97
CA ASN A 34 -6.88 14.64 -18.98
C ASN A 34 -6.32 14.76 -17.53
N LYS A 35 -7.15 15.23 -16.61
CA LYS A 35 -6.77 15.32 -15.18
C LYS A 35 -6.61 13.94 -14.55
N LEU A 36 -7.48 12.97 -14.90
CA LEU A 36 -7.35 11.59 -14.46
C LEU A 36 -6.03 10.97 -14.95
N TYR A 37 -5.65 11.20 -16.22
CA TYR A 37 -4.36 10.78 -16.75
C TYR A 37 -3.20 11.30 -15.91
N LEU A 38 -3.17 12.61 -15.63
CA LEU A 38 -2.14 13.22 -14.80
C LEU A 38 -2.09 12.63 -13.38
N MET A 39 -3.27 12.42 -12.76
CA MET A 39 -3.34 11.79 -11.44
C MET A 39 -2.77 10.38 -11.44
N MET A 40 -3.05 9.58 -12.48
CA MET A 40 -2.51 8.23 -12.61
C MET A 40 -1.01 8.23 -12.85
N GLU A 41 -0.50 9.09 -13.75
CA GLU A 41 0.94 9.25 -13.98
C GLU A 41 1.68 9.71 -12.71
N LYS A 42 1.08 10.61 -11.92
CA LYS A 42 1.65 11.06 -10.65
C LYS A 42 1.66 9.97 -9.57
N GLN A 43 0.89 8.89 -9.72
CA GLN A 43 0.86 7.74 -8.83
C GLN A 43 1.57 6.48 -9.40
N HIS A 44 2.33 6.60 -10.49
CA HIS A 44 2.99 5.45 -11.12
C HIS A 44 3.96 4.70 -10.18
N ASN A 45 4.38 5.32 -9.07
CA ASN A 45 5.15 4.66 -8.01
C ASN A 45 4.35 3.52 -7.35
N ARG A 46 3.01 3.54 -7.35
CA ARG A 46 2.17 2.51 -6.74
C ARG A 46 1.99 1.32 -7.67
N GLY A 47 1.14 1.33 -8.64
CA GLY A 47 0.89 0.16 -9.49
C GLY A 47 1.61 0.21 -10.85
N GLN A 48 2.40 -0.83 -11.19
CA GLN A 48 3.15 -0.92 -12.44
C GLN A 48 2.83 -2.17 -13.27
N GLU A 49 1.89 -3.01 -12.83
CA GLU A 49 1.56 -4.25 -13.53
C GLU A 49 0.30 -4.15 -14.38
N GLY A 50 -0.52 -3.16 -14.10
CA GLY A 50 -1.74 -2.91 -14.84
C GLY A 50 -2.37 -1.58 -14.48
N ALA A 51 -3.20 -1.08 -15.38
CA ALA A 51 -3.97 0.14 -15.18
C ALA A 51 -5.37 -0.04 -15.76
N GLY A 52 -6.33 0.69 -15.19
CA GLY A 52 -7.65 0.74 -15.76
C GLY A 52 -8.40 1.99 -15.36
N ILE A 53 -9.33 2.37 -16.21
CA ILE A 53 -10.16 3.56 -16.00
C ILE A 53 -11.63 3.23 -16.26
N ALA A 54 -12.51 4.01 -15.62
CA ALA A 54 -13.93 4.00 -15.90
C ALA A 54 -14.47 5.44 -15.95
N CYS A 55 -15.55 5.60 -16.70
CA CYS A 55 -16.26 6.87 -16.83
C CYS A 55 -17.77 6.62 -16.86
N VAL A 56 -18.56 7.55 -16.30
CA VAL A 56 -20.01 7.53 -16.37
C VAL A 56 -20.51 8.84 -16.99
N ASP A 57 -21.27 8.71 -18.08
CA ASP A 57 -22.06 9.78 -18.64
C ASP A 57 -23.49 9.72 -18.10
N MET A 58 -23.82 10.65 -17.21
CA MET A 58 -25.15 10.71 -16.59
C MET A 58 -26.25 11.17 -17.56
N HIS A 59 -25.89 11.80 -18.68
CA HIS A 59 -26.81 12.40 -19.64
C HIS A 59 -27.00 11.53 -20.90
N ALA A 60 -26.31 10.41 -21.01
CA ALA A 60 -26.42 9.49 -22.13
C ALA A 60 -27.88 9.03 -22.32
N PRO A 61 -28.44 9.10 -23.56
CA PRO A 61 -29.78 8.66 -23.81
C PRO A 61 -29.92 7.12 -23.76
N ALA A 62 -31.15 6.65 -23.62
CA ALA A 62 -31.41 5.21 -23.71
C ALA A 62 -31.02 4.68 -25.11
N GLY A 63 -30.43 3.47 -25.14
CA GLY A 63 -29.89 2.85 -26.34
C GLY A 63 -28.44 3.19 -26.65
N THR A 64 -27.78 3.99 -25.80
CA THR A 64 -26.34 4.26 -25.88
C THR A 64 -25.61 3.77 -24.61
N GLU A 65 -24.31 3.49 -24.76
CA GLU A 65 -23.46 3.19 -23.59
C GLU A 65 -23.32 4.44 -22.73
N TYR A 66 -23.34 4.26 -21.43
CA TYR A 66 -23.20 5.34 -20.44
C TYR A 66 -22.14 5.05 -19.36
N MET A 67 -21.62 3.83 -19.34
CA MET A 67 -20.65 3.39 -18.34
C MET A 67 -19.48 2.71 -19.04
N PHE A 68 -18.45 3.47 -19.30
CA PHE A 68 -17.27 3.07 -20.05
C PHE A 68 -16.20 2.52 -19.12
N ARG A 69 -15.45 1.54 -19.60
CA ARG A 69 -14.32 0.96 -18.87
C ARG A 69 -13.26 0.44 -19.82
N GLU A 70 -11.99 0.85 -19.59
CA GLU A 70 -10.81 0.35 -20.29
C GLU A 70 -9.77 -0.16 -19.31
N ARG A 71 -9.01 -1.21 -19.68
CA ARG A 71 -8.01 -1.83 -18.84
C ARG A 71 -6.85 -2.35 -19.68
N ALA A 72 -5.63 -2.29 -19.13
CA ALA A 72 -4.44 -2.83 -19.78
C ALA A 72 -3.46 -3.40 -18.74
N GLU A 73 -2.56 -4.25 -19.20
CA GLU A 73 -1.48 -4.85 -18.43
C GLU A 73 -0.12 -4.40 -18.95
N GLY A 74 0.90 -4.52 -18.07
CA GLY A 74 2.29 -4.22 -18.34
C GLY A 74 2.72 -2.86 -17.83
N SER A 75 4.01 -2.59 -17.91
CA SER A 75 4.63 -1.36 -17.39
C SER A 75 4.17 -0.08 -18.10
N ASP A 76 3.63 -0.20 -19.31
CA ASP A 76 3.07 0.89 -20.13
C ASP A 76 1.53 0.92 -20.09
N ALA A 77 0.91 0.24 -19.12
CA ALA A 77 -0.53 0.07 -19.03
C ALA A 77 -1.29 1.41 -19.01
N ILE A 78 -0.79 2.44 -18.31
CA ILE A 78 -1.41 3.77 -18.29
C ILE A 78 -1.53 4.31 -19.73
N THR A 79 -0.42 4.35 -20.46
CA THR A 79 -0.40 4.84 -21.85
C THR A 79 -1.31 4.03 -22.74
N LYS A 80 -1.33 2.70 -22.60
CA LYS A 80 -2.21 1.81 -23.39
C LYS A 80 -3.68 2.13 -23.14
N VAL A 81 -4.09 2.23 -21.87
CA VAL A 81 -5.48 2.51 -21.49
C VAL A 81 -5.96 3.82 -22.10
N PHE A 82 -5.18 4.91 -21.95
CA PHE A 82 -5.58 6.22 -22.47
C PHE A 82 -5.52 6.32 -24.00
N ARG A 83 -4.71 5.51 -24.69
CA ARG A 83 -4.74 5.39 -26.15
C ARG A 83 -5.99 4.66 -26.67
N GLN A 84 -6.56 3.76 -25.88
CA GLN A 84 -7.78 3.02 -26.24
C GLN A 84 -9.04 3.87 -26.05
N THR A 85 -8.98 4.95 -25.26
CA THR A 85 -10.12 5.84 -25.09
C THR A 85 -10.41 6.63 -26.36
N GLY A 86 -11.62 6.44 -26.93
CA GLY A 86 -12.12 7.27 -28.02
C GLY A 86 -12.80 8.55 -27.50
N SER A 87 -13.33 9.36 -28.41
CA SER A 87 -14.11 10.58 -28.10
C SER A 87 -15.37 10.28 -27.26
N SER A 88 -15.86 9.04 -27.28
CA SER A 88 -17.00 8.56 -26.48
C SER A 88 -16.68 8.39 -25.00
N PHE A 89 -15.39 8.32 -24.61
CA PHE A 89 -15.00 8.20 -23.22
C PHE A 89 -15.05 9.57 -22.53
N SER A 90 -16.27 10.06 -22.38
CA SER A 90 -16.58 11.39 -21.83
C SER A 90 -17.77 11.28 -20.89
N GLY A 91 -17.75 12.00 -19.79
CA GLY A 91 -18.81 11.99 -18.78
C GLY A 91 -18.51 12.96 -17.64
N GLN A 92 -19.22 12.79 -16.55
CA GLN A 92 -19.08 13.64 -15.37
C GLN A 92 -18.37 12.94 -14.21
N LEU A 93 -18.30 11.60 -14.22
CA LEU A 93 -17.63 10.78 -13.21
C LEU A 93 -16.50 10.00 -13.87
N TYR A 94 -15.33 10.07 -13.27
CA TYR A 94 -14.13 9.36 -13.71
C TYR A 94 -13.49 8.60 -12.56
N MET A 95 -12.95 7.43 -12.86
CA MET A 95 -12.24 6.57 -11.94
C MET A 95 -11.01 6.00 -12.61
N GLY A 96 -9.89 5.96 -11.91
CA GLY A 96 -8.64 5.34 -12.34
C GLY A 96 -8.05 4.45 -11.26
N HIS A 97 -7.38 3.39 -11.69
CA HIS A 97 -6.71 2.45 -10.81
C HIS A 97 -5.38 2.01 -11.39
N LEU A 98 -4.38 1.96 -10.54
CA LEU A 98 -3.06 1.38 -10.81
C LEU A 98 -2.91 0.11 -10.01
N ARG A 99 -2.68 -1.00 -10.71
CA ARG A 99 -2.65 -2.31 -10.08
C ARG A 99 -1.23 -2.74 -9.77
N TYR A 100 -1.10 -3.28 -8.58
CA TYR A 100 -0.01 -4.14 -8.19
C TYR A 100 -0.58 -5.49 -7.69
N SER A 101 -0.05 -6.64 -8.14
CA SER A 101 -0.49 -7.98 -7.69
C SER A 101 0.23 -8.35 -6.41
N THR A 102 -0.46 -8.39 -5.28
CA THR A 102 0.11 -8.77 -3.98
C THR A 102 0.04 -10.28 -3.73
N THR A 103 -1.17 -10.82 -3.71
CA THR A 103 -1.42 -12.25 -3.43
C THR A 103 -2.24 -12.93 -4.52
N GLY A 104 -2.71 -12.15 -5.50
CA GLY A 104 -3.67 -12.59 -6.50
C GLY A 104 -3.02 -13.13 -7.77
N LYS A 105 -3.87 -13.76 -8.58
CA LYS A 105 -3.54 -14.19 -9.94
C LYS A 105 -3.25 -12.97 -10.82
N SER A 106 -2.25 -13.06 -11.69
CA SER A 106 -1.99 -12.07 -12.74
C SER A 106 -3.01 -12.21 -13.88
N GLY A 107 -3.08 -11.21 -14.75
CA GLY A 107 -3.92 -11.21 -15.94
C GLY A 107 -4.98 -10.11 -15.93
N LEU A 108 -5.41 -9.70 -17.13
CA LEU A 108 -6.39 -8.63 -17.37
C LEU A 108 -7.70 -8.82 -16.60
N THR A 109 -8.07 -10.07 -16.32
CA THR A 109 -9.27 -10.41 -15.53
C THR A 109 -9.24 -9.78 -14.13
N PHE A 110 -8.05 -9.58 -13.56
CA PHE A 110 -7.87 -9.04 -12.21
C PHE A 110 -7.48 -7.55 -12.18
N VAL A 111 -7.37 -6.89 -13.33
CA VAL A 111 -7.13 -5.45 -13.40
C VAL A 111 -8.42 -4.70 -13.11
N HIS A 112 -8.38 -3.79 -12.12
CA HIS A 112 -9.48 -2.87 -11.83
C HIS A 112 -9.61 -1.77 -12.90
N PRO A 113 -10.78 -1.11 -13.03
CA PRO A 113 -12.01 -1.28 -12.26
C PRO A 113 -12.81 -2.52 -12.66
N PHE A 114 -13.54 -3.10 -11.70
CA PHE A 114 -14.54 -4.14 -11.94
C PHE A 114 -15.89 -3.51 -12.22
N LEU A 115 -16.64 -4.07 -13.16
CA LEU A 115 -17.92 -3.54 -13.60
C LEU A 115 -19.01 -4.63 -13.53
N ARG A 116 -20.05 -4.36 -12.76
CA ARG A 116 -21.29 -5.10 -12.70
C ARG A 116 -22.35 -4.37 -13.51
N ARG A 117 -22.94 -5.05 -14.49
CA ARG A 117 -23.94 -4.49 -15.41
C ARG A 117 -25.35 -5.00 -15.12
N ASN A 118 -26.32 -4.12 -15.31
CA ASN A 118 -27.74 -4.41 -15.23
C ASN A 118 -28.50 -3.46 -16.18
N ASN A 119 -29.72 -3.81 -16.60
CA ASN A 119 -30.56 -2.93 -17.40
C ASN A 119 -31.09 -1.71 -16.63
N TRP A 120 -31.12 -1.76 -15.31
CA TRP A 120 -31.45 -0.62 -14.46
C TRP A 120 -30.17 0.16 -14.13
N ARG A 121 -30.13 1.46 -14.49
CA ARG A 121 -28.95 2.30 -14.21
C ARG A 121 -28.50 2.22 -12.76
N ALA A 122 -29.45 2.37 -11.83
CA ALA A 122 -29.17 2.34 -10.39
C ALA A 122 -28.56 1.01 -9.89
N LYS A 123 -28.71 -0.10 -10.62
CA LYS A 123 -28.11 -1.40 -10.28
C LYS A 123 -26.71 -1.63 -10.90
N ASN A 124 -26.23 -0.70 -11.73
CA ASN A 124 -24.87 -0.79 -12.25
C ASN A 124 -23.87 -0.23 -11.27
N LEU A 125 -22.78 -0.95 -11.08
CA LEU A 125 -21.71 -0.59 -10.14
C LEU A 125 -20.35 -0.84 -10.78
N CYS A 126 -19.49 0.18 -10.75
CA CYS A 126 -18.08 0.07 -11.06
C CYS A 126 -17.27 0.28 -9.78
N LEU A 127 -16.32 -0.62 -9.49
CA LEU A 127 -15.54 -0.64 -8.25
C LEU A 127 -14.06 -0.77 -8.54
N CYS A 128 -13.25 0.02 -7.85
CA CYS A 128 -11.81 -0.21 -7.71
C CYS A 128 -11.36 0.05 -6.28
N GLY A 129 -10.14 -0.32 -5.94
CA GLY A 129 -9.61 -0.01 -4.62
C GLY A 129 -8.20 -0.53 -4.38
N ASN A 130 -7.59 0.00 -3.36
CA ASN A 130 -6.39 -0.51 -2.73
C ASN A 130 -6.84 -1.27 -1.48
N PHE A 131 -6.90 -2.59 -1.56
CA PHE A 131 -7.39 -3.42 -0.44
C PHE A 131 -6.89 -4.86 -0.51
N ASN A 132 -6.86 -5.50 0.66
CA ASN A 132 -6.74 -6.94 0.82
C ASN A 132 -7.61 -7.39 1.99
N MET A 133 -8.45 -8.40 1.74
CA MET A 133 -9.38 -8.93 2.72
C MET A 133 -8.80 -10.18 3.38
N THR A 134 -8.74 -10.17 4.69
CA THR A 134 -8.26 -11.32 5.46
C THR A 134 -9.33 -12.40 5.64
N ASN A 135 -10.61 -12.07 5.35
CA ASN A 135 -11.77 -12.95 5.57
C ASN A 135 -12.58 -13.24 4.30
N ILE A 136 -11.94 -13.27 3.15
CA ILE A 136 -12.64 -13.42 1.87
C ILE A 136 -13.45 -14.73 1.76
N ASP A 137 -12.97 -15.82 2.38
CA ASP A 137 -13.65 -17.11 2.44
C ASP A 137 -15.00 -17.02 3.16
N GLU A 138 -15.04 -16.24 4.24
CA GLU A 138 -16.25 -16.01 5.03
C GLU A 138 -17.27 -15.20 4.23
N VAL A 139 -16.80 -14.16 3.51
CA VAL A 139 -17.64 -13.32 2.63
C VAL A 139 -18.16 -14.13 1.45
N PHE A 140 -17.33 -14.96 0.83
CA PHE A 140 -17.74 -15.88 -0.23
C PHE A 140 -18.82 -16.84 0.26
N SER A 141 -18.59 -17.51 1.39
CA SER A 141 -19.57 -18.40 2.02
C SER A 141 -20.86 -17.70 2.37
N PHE A 142 -20.78 -16.45 2.80
CA PHE A 142 -21.97 -15.63 3.08
C PHE A 142 -22.78 -15.40 1.78
N LEU A 143 -22.16 -15.04 0.66
CA LEU A 143 -22.83 -14.86 -0.64
C LEU A 143 -23.55 -16.15 -1.10
N ILE A 144 -22.90 -17.30 -0.97
CA ILE A 144 -23.50 -18.59 -1.30
C ILE A 144 -24.76 -18.83 -0.46
N ARG A 145 -24.71 -18.59 0.86
CA ARG A 145 -25.89 -18.71 1.75
C ARG A 145 -27.02 -17.73 1.41
N GLN A 146 -26.69 -16.60 0.73
CA GLN A 146 -27.68 -15.66 0.22
C GLN A 146 -28.23 -16.04 -1.16
N GLY A 147 -27.91 -17.22 -1.68
CA GLY A 147 -28.33 -17.71 -3.01
C GLY A 147 -27.56 -17.09 -4.18
N GLN A 148 -26.45 -16.41 -3.92
CA GLN A 148 -25.58 -15.88 -4.97
C GLN A 148 -24.61 -16.97 -5.47
N SER A 149 -24.14 -16.84 -6.70
CA SER A 149 -23.16 -17.76 -7.30
C SER A 149 -22.02 -16.95 -7.97
N PRO A 150 -21.07 -16.42 -7.18
CA PRO A 150 -19.95 -15.65 -7.73
C PRO A 150 -19.12 -16.51 -8.69
N ARG A 151 -18.83 -15.98 -9.89
CA ARG A 151 -18.15 -16.73 -10.97
C ARG A 151 -16.63 -16.79 -10.83
N ILE A 152 -16.06 -15.83 -10.12
CA ILE A 152 -14.60 -15.71 -9.94
C ILE A 152 -14.33 -15.66 -8.44
N TYR A 153 -13.40 -16.51 -7.98
CA TYR A 153 -12.90 -16.46 -6.64
C TYR A 153 -11.70 -15.49 -6.56
N GLY A 154 -11.92 -14.38 -5.91
CA GLY A 154 -10.94 -13.31 -5.69
C GLY A 154 -11.59 -12.17 -4.91
N ASP A 155 -10.83 -11.54 -4.04
CA ASP A 155 -11.32 -10.52 -3.11
C ASP A 155 -12.07 -9.37 -3.80
N SER A 156 -11.50 -8.82 -4.88
CA SER A 156 -12.08 -7.72 -5.65
C SER A 156 -13.43 -8.08 -6.26
N TYR A 157 -13.55 -9.29 -6.82
CA TYR A 157 -14.78 -9.73 -7.45
C TYR A 157 -15.86 -10.06 -6.42
N ILE A 158 -15.49 -10.74 -5.34
CA ILE A 158 -16.41 -11.08 -4.24
C ILE A 158 -16.90 -9.80 -3.56
N THR A 159 -16.03 -8.79 -3.38
CA THR A 159 -16.40 -7.47 -2.86
C THR A 159 -17.43 -6.77 -3.76
N LEU A 160 -17.19 -6.78 -5.08
CA LEU A 160 -18.16 -6.23 -6.06
C LEU A 160 -19.53 -6.92 -5.98
N GLU A 161 -19.54 -8.25 -5.87
CA GLU A 161 -20.81 -9.02 -5.83
C GLU A 161 -21.57 -8.78 -4.54
N LEU A 162 -20.87 -8.71 -3.38
CA LEU A 162 -21.53 -8.37 -2.12
C LEU A 162 -22.13 -6.96 -2.15
N MET A 163 -21.36 -5.98 -2.59
CA MET A 163 -21.83 -4.59 -2.70
C MET A 163 -22.96 -4.46 -3.71
N GLY A 164 -22.86 -5.15 -4.86
CA GLY A 164 -23.90 -5.20 -5.87
C GLY A 164 -25.20 -5.83 -5.36
N HIS A 165 -25.10 -6.91 -4.58
CA HIS A 165 -26.26 -7.51 -3.92
C HIS A 165 -26.96 -6.55 -2.94
N ARG A 166 -26.19 -5.77 -2.17
CA ARG A 166 -26.78 -4.75 -1.28
C ARG A 166 -27.41 -3.60 -2.06
N LEU A 167 -26.77 -3.20 -3.18
CA LEU A 167 -27.34 -2.20 -4.09
C LEU A 167 -28.67 -2.67 -4.70
N ASP A 168 -28.76 -3.93 -5.12
CA ASP A 168 -30.03 -4.52 -5.61
C ASP A 168 -31.12 -4.40 -4.55
N ARG A 169 -30.84 -4.74 -3.29
CA ARG A 169 -31.81 -4.64 -2.18
C ARG A 169 -32.25 -3.21 -1.92
N GLU A 170 -31.37 -2.24 -2.01
CA GLU A 170 -31.71 -0.83 -1.86
C GLU A 170 -32.64 -0.37 -3.01
N VAL A 171 -32.34 -0.75 -4.24
CA VAL A 171 -33.17 -0.44 -5.41
C VAL A 171 -34.56 -1.12 -5.30
N GLU A 172 -34.63 -2.39 -4.89
CA GLU A 172 -35.89 -3.11 -4.67
C GLU A 172 -36.74 -2.43 -3.60
N ARG A 173 -36.15 -2.03 -2.50
CA ARG A 173 -36.84 -1.26 -1.44
C ARG A 173 -37.47 0.04 -1.95
N LEU A 174 -36.73 0.76 -2.78
CA LEU A 174 -37.22 2.00 -3.41
C LEU A 174 -38.30 1.73 -4.49
N TYR A 175 -38.17 0.65 -5.25
CA TYR A 175 -39.16 0.21 -6.22
C TYR A 175 -40.52 -0.04 -5.54
N GLU A 176 -40.55 -0.84 -4.48
CA GLU A 176 -41.80 -1.13 -3.73
C GLU A 176 -42.41 0.14 -3.13
N LYS A 177 -41.57 1.04 -2.58
CA LYS A 177 -42.01 2.33 -2.07
C LYS A 177 -42.63 3.19 -3.19
N ALA A 178 -42.00 3.32 -4.32
CA ALA A 178 -42.51 4.08 -5.47
C ALA A 178 -43.80 3.51 -6.03
N LYS A 179 -43.93 2.18 -6.06
CA LYS A 179 -45.15 1.48 -6.47
C LYS A 179 -46.34 1.75 -5.52
N THR A 180 -46.09 1.74 -4.22
CA THR A 180 -47.15 2.10 -3.24
C THR A 180 -47.59 3.56 -3.33
N MET A 181 -46.73 4.44 -3.88
CA MET A 181 -47.08 5.84 -4.20
C MET A 181 -47.88 5.99 -5.49
N GLY A 182 -48.12 4.91 -6.24
CA GLY A 182 -48.89 4.91 -7.46
C GLY A 182 -48.12 5.51 -8.68
N LEU A 183 -46.79 5.53 -8.64
CA LEU A 183 -45.98 6.07 -9.74
C LEU A 183 -46.03 5.20 -10.99
N SER A 184 -45.96 5.81 -12.17
CA SER A 184 -45.81 5.10 -13.46
C SER A 184 -44.41 4.49 -13.59
N GLN A 185 -44.25 3.52 -14.52
CA GLN A 185 -42.96 2.83 -14.74
C GLN A 185 -41.77 3.79 -14.91
N GLN A 186 -41.89 4.83 -15.73
CA GLN A 186 -40.82 5.84 -15.92
C GLN A 186 -40.61 6.69 -14.67
N ALA A 187 -41.67 7.08 -13.98
CA ALA A 187 -41.57 7.83 -12.72
C ALA A 187 -40.93 6.99 -11.60
N ILE A 188 -41.15 5.66 -11.57
CA ILE A 188 -40.46 4.74 -10.65
C ILE A 188 -38.96 4.79 -10.90
N THR A 189 -38.52 4.69 -12.16
CA THR A 189 -37.08 4.76 -12.50
C THR A 189 -36.44 6.09 -12.05
N GLN A 190 -37.11 7.20 -12.35
CA GLN A 190 -36.64 8.53 -11.90
C GLN A 190 -36.62 8.64 -10.36
N TYR A 191 -37.65 8.09 -9.71
CA TYR A 191 -37.69 8.06 -8.24
C TYR A 191 -36.50 7.29 -7.66
N ILE A 192 -36.18 6.10 -8.18
CA ILE A 192 -35.06 5.30 -7.75
C ILE A 192 -33.74 6.03 -7.99
N ASP A 193 -33.49 6.54 -9.20
CA ASP A 193 -32.27 7.26 -9.56
C ASP A 193 -31.99 8.51 -8.72
N ASN A 194 -33.05 9.11 -8.15
CA ASN A 194 -32.95 10.29 -7.30
C ASN A 194 -32.91 9.99 -5.78
N HIS A 195 -33.23 8.73 -5.39
CA HIS A 195 -33.33 8.37 -3.96
C HIS A 195 -32.46 7.18 -3.57
N VAL A 196 -31.72 6.57 -4.51
CA VAL A 196 -30.77 5.51 -4.15
C VAL A 196 -29.74 6.06 -3.18
N CYS A 197 -29.61 5.40 -2.05
CA CYS A 197 -28.73 5.86 -0.96
C CYS A 197 -27.53 4.95 -0.86
N ILE A 198 -26.40 5.39 -1.43
CA ILE A 198 -25.16 4.61 -1.40
C ILE A 198 -24.63 4.44 0.03
N SER A 199 -24.90 5.39 0.93
CA SER A 199 -24.54 5.27 2.35
C SER A 199 -25.20 4.07 3.02
N ASN A 200 -26.46 3.76 2.68
CA ASN A 200 -27.14 2.55 3.19
C ASN A 200 -26.48 1.28 2.66
N VAL A 201 -26.08 1.27 1.39
CA VAL A 201 -25.34 0.16 0.77
C VAL A 201 -24.02 -0.05 1.50
N LEU A 202 -23.25 1.00 1.74
CA LEU A 202 -21.98 0.93 2.44
C LEU A 202 -22.16 0.47 3.90
N LYS A 203 -23.09 1.06 4.66
CA LYS A 203 -23.39 0.67 6.07
C LYS A 203 -23.79 -0.80 6.22
N THR A 204 -24.40 -1.40 5.19
CA THR A 204 -24.81 -2.82 5.20
C THR A 204 -23.77 -3.76 4.59
N THR A 205 -22.77 -3.24 3.88
CA THR A 205 -21.71 -4.02 3.23
C THR A 205 -20.43 -4.05 4.05
N MET A 206 -19.92 -2.86 4.42
CA MET A 206 -18.59 -2.71 5.03
C MET A 206 -18.38 -3.52 6.32
N PRO A 207 -19.37 -3.72 7.21
CA PRO A 207 -19.19 -4.55 8.40
C PRO A 207 -18.91 -6.04 8.16
N HIS A 208 -19.02 -6.51 6.91
CA HIS A 208 -18.66 -7.87 6.53
C HIS A 208 -17.17 -8.05 6.23
N PHE A 209 -16.43 -6.97 6.06
CA PHE A 209 -15.03 -7.01 5.65
C PHE A 209 -14.08 -6.87 6.84
N ASP A 210 -13.13 -7.77 6.91
CA ASP A 210 -11.93 -7.69 7.75
C ASP A 210 -10.72 -7.49 6.83
N GLY A 211 -9.95 -6.44 7.07
CA GLY A 211 -8.78 -6.11 6.23
C GLY A 211 -8.49 -4.62 6.15
N GLY A 212 -7.43 -4.26 5.43
CA GLY A 212 -7.08 -2.87 5.13
C GLY A 212 -7.60 -2.47 3.77
N TYR A 213 -8.32 -1.34 3.65
CA TYR A 213 -8.87 -0.94 2.36
C TYR A 213 -9.19 0.55 2.21
N VAL A 214 -9.03 1.00 0.97
CA VAL A 214 -9.74 2.14 0.39
C VAL A 214 -10.45 1.65 -0.85
N MET A 215 -11.78 1.72 -0.87
CA MET A 215 -12.61 1.34 -2.01
C MET A 215 -13.27 2.55 -2.61
N CYS A 216 -13.29 2.59 -3.94
CA CYS A 216 -13.89 3.66 -4.74
C CYS A 216 -14.95 3.05 -5.66
N GLY A 217 -16.10 3.72 -5.79
CA GLY A 217 -17.20 3.22 -6.60
C GLY A 217 -17.95 4.29 -7.36
N LEU A 218 -18.45 3.90 -8.55
CA LEU A 218 -19.35 4.67 -9.39
C LEU A 218 -20.61 3.86 -9.65
N THR A 219 -21.78 4.48 -9.52
CA THR A 219 -23.06 3.85 -9.95
C THR A 219 -23.51 4.40 -11.30
N GLY A 220 -24.31 3.64 -12.01
CA GLY A 220 -24.90 4.11 -13.27
C GLY A 220 -25.92 5.23 -13.10
N SER A 221 -26.46 5.43 -11.90
CA SER A 221 -27.33 6.57 -11.54
C SER A 221 -26.59 7.87 -11.25
N GLY A 222 -25.25 7.83 -11.10
CA GLY A 222 -24.43 9.02 -10.88
C GLY A 222 -23.99 9.25 -9.45
N GLU A 223 -24.23 8.29 -8.54
CA GLU A 223 -23.62 8.30 -7.21
C GLU A 223 -22.15 7.86 -7.29
N MET A 224 -21.29 8.49 -6.48
CA MET A 224 -19.87 8.23 -6.41
C MET A 224 -19.44 8.16 -4.95
N PHE A 225 -18.49 7.28 -4.61
CA PHE A 225 -18.00 7.18 -3.25
C PHE A 225 -16.54 6.74 -3.16
N ALA A 226 -15.90 7.13 -2.07
CA ALA A 226 -14.67 6.55 -1.58
C ALA A 226 -14.85 6.17 -0.11
N VAL A 227 -14.57 4.95 0.29
CA VAL A 227 -14.71 4.47 1.68
C VAL A 227 -13.40 3.93 2.20
N ARG A 228 -13.05 4.27 3.45
CA ARG A 228 -11.83 3.85 4.13
C ARG A 228 -12.13 2.92 5.29
N ASP A 229 -11.27 1.93 5.50
CA ASP A 229 -11.38 0.97 6.59
C ASP A 229 -11.42 1.64 7.99
N PRO A 230 -11.95 0.93 9.03
CA PRO A 230 -12.13 1.51 10.38
C PRO A 230 -10.81 1.87 11.07
N TRP A 231 -9.71 1.23 10.73
CA TRP A 231 -8.38 1.48 11.30
C TRP A 231 -7.60 2.53 10.54
N GLY A 232 -8.03 2.85 9.29
CA GLY A 232 -7.34 3.80 8.41
C GLY A 232 -6.01 3.29 7.91
N MET A 233 -5.88 1.98 7.69
CA MET A 233 -4.63 1.34 7.28
C MET A 233 -4.10 1.90 5.96
N ARG A 234 -5.01 2.12 4.98
CA ARG A 234 -4.65 2.66 3.68
C ARG A 234 -4.94 4.15 3.58
N PRO A 235 -4.08 4.94 2.91
CA PRO A 235 -4.29 6.38 2.79
C PRO A 235 -5.31 6.70 1.69
N ALA A 236 -6.11 7.72 1.94
CA ALA A 236 -7.01 8.33 0.96
C ALA A 236 -7.13 9.83 1.23
N TYR A 237 -6.98 10.62 0.19
CA TYR A 237 -7.06 12.07 0.24
C TYR A 237 -8.13 12.57 -0.74
N TYR A 238 -8.75 13.70 -0.42
CA TYR A 238 -9.73 14.33 -1.30
C TYR A 238 -9.64 15.84 -1.27
N TYR A 239 -10.07 16.42 -2.36
CA TYR A 239 -10.26 17.87 -2.56
C TYR A 239 -11.65 18.11 -3.12
N GLN A 240 -12.24 19.25 -2.77
CA GLN A 240 -13.54 19.69 -3.27
C GLN A 240 -13.56 21.20 -3.41
N ASP A 241 -14.05 21.68 -4.56
CA ASP A 241 -14.41 23.06 -4.81
C ASP A 241 -15.78 23.16 -5.52
N GLU A 242 -16.08 24.31 -6.14
CA GLU A 242 -17.31 24.51 -6.91
C GLU A 242 -17.30 23.83 -8.28
N GLU A 243 -16.15 23.37 -8.76
CA GLU A 243 -15.98 22.80 -10.10
C GLU A 243 -15.87 21.29 -10.09
N LEU A 244 -15.20 20.74 -9.08
CA LEU A 244 -14.92 19.30 -9.03
C LEU A 244 -14.73 18.77 -7.61
N VAL A 245 -14.82 17.46 -7.52
CA VAL A 245 -14.30 16.68 -6.39
C VAL A 245 -13.24 15.72 -6.92
N ALA A 246 -12.07 15.68 -6.27
CA ALA A 246 -11.00 14.73 -6.61
C ALA A 246 -10.64 13.85 -5.42
N VAL A 247 -10.33 12.57 -5.67
CA VAL A 247 -9.84 11.61 -4.68
C VAL A 247 -8.59 10.93 -5.19
N ALA A 248 -7.58 10.73 -4.34
CA ALA A 248 -6.38 9.97 -4.67
C ALA A 248 -5.83 9.24 -3.45
N SER A 249 -4.97 8.24 -3.69
CA SER A 249 -4.25 7.55 -2.61
C SER A 249 -3.20 8.44 -1.94
N GLU A 250 -2.69 9.46 -2.64
CA GLU A 250 -1.62 10.32 -2.15
C GLU A 250 -1.97 11.81 -2.31
N ARG A 251 -1.72 12.62 -1.28
CA ARG A 251 -1.95 14.07 -1.28
C ARG A 251 -1.20 14.81 -2.41
N PRO A 252 0.12 14.55 -2.66
CA PRO A 252 0.86 15.24 -3.72
C PRO A 252 0.30 15.04 -5.13
N VAL A 253 -0.46 13.96 -5.34
CA VAL A 253 -1.12 13.68 -6.62
C VAL A 253 -2.18 14.73 -6.93
N ILE A 254 -3.06 15.00 -5.96
CA ILE A 254 -4.10 16.02 -6.09
C ILE A 254 -3.44 17.41 -6.14
N GLN A 255 -2.49 17.68 -5.23
CA GLN A 255 -1.78 18.93 -5.13
C GLN A 255 -1.16 19.34 -6.46
N THR A 256 -0.36 18.47 -7.07
CA THR A 256 0.33 18.82 -8.33
C THR A 256 -0.56 18.76 -9.57
N THR A 257 -1.66 17.98 -9.55
CA THR A 257 -2.59 17.92 -10.68
C THR A 257 -3.46 19.18 -10.80
N PHE A 258 -3.83 19.77 -9.67
CA PHE A 258 -4.76 20.89 -9.63
C PHE A 258 -4.11 22.20 -9.16
N ASP A 259 -2.80 22.19 -8.91
CA ASP A 259 -2.01 23.35 -8.46
C ASP A 259 -2.56 23.94 -7.14
N LEU A 260 -2.63 23.10 -6.11
CA LEU A 260 -3.22 23.39 -4.81
C LEU A 260 -2.18 23.43 -3.70
N ASP A 261 -2.50 24.14 -2.62
CA ASP A 261 -1.74 24.02 -1.38
C ASP A 261 -2.06 22.71 -0.64
N ALA A 262 -1.10 22.21 0.13
CA ALA A 262 -1.27 20.96 0.87
C ALA A 262 -2.42 21.01 1.89
N ASP A 263 -2.73 22.20 2.42
CA ASP A 263 -3.76 22.43 3.42
C ASP A 263 -5.19 22.44 2.84
N ASP A 264 -5.34 22.60 1.51
CA ASP A 264 -6.62 22.49 0.82
C ASP A 264 -7.09 21.03 0.70
N ILE A 265 -6.18 20.08 0.81
CA ILE A 265 -6.42 18.66 0.58
C ILE A 265 -6.61 17.95 1.91
N LYS A 266 -7.76 17.30 2.05
CA LYS A 266 -8.17 16.61 3.28
C LYS A 266 -7.89 15.12 3.21
N GLU A 267 -7.45 14.54 4.32
CA GLU A 267 -7.40 13.10 4.47
C GLU A 267 -8.78 12.56 4.83
N LEU A 268 -9.21 11.48 4.16
CA LEU A 268 -10.45 10.77 4.53
C LEU A 268 -10.23 10.03 5.84
N SER A 269 -10.99 10.40 6.87
CA SER A 269 -10.85 9.80 8.21
C SER A 269 -11.14 8.29 8.21
N PRO A 270 -10.51 7.50 9.08
CA PRO A 270 -10.82 6.08 9.28
C PRO A 270 -12.32 5.84 9.52
N GLY A 271 -12.86 4.78 8.92
CA GLY A 271 -14.25 4.37 9.09
C GLY A 271 -15.28 5.27 8.42
N LYS A 272 -14.84 6.26 7.63
CA LYS A 272 -15.74 7.16 6.89
C LYS A 272 -15.77 6.86 5.40
N ALA A 273 -16.86 7.27 4.77
CA ALA A 273 -16.97 7.38 3.33
C ALA A 273 -17.14 8.85 2.92
N LEU A 274 -16.48 9.24 1.84
CA LEU A 274 -16.83 10.41 1.04
C LEU A 274 -17.90 9.96 0.05
N VAL A 275 -19.09 10.52 0.14
CA VAL A 275 -20.21 10.25 -0.77
C VAL A 275 -20.50 11.50 -1.58
N ILE A 276 -20.49 11.36 -2.89
CA ILE A 276 -20.80 12.43 -3.84
C ILE A 276 -22.08 12.03 -4.56
N HIS A 277 -23.16 12.75 -4.25
CA HIS A 277 -24.48 12.48 -4.79
C HIS A 277 -24.61 12.90 -6.26
N LYS A 278 -25.60 12.33 -6.95
CA LYS A 278 -25.93 12.68 -8.34
C LYS A 278 -26.02 14.18 -8.58
N ASN A 279 -26.60 14.92 -7.63
CA ASN A 279 -26.74 16.39 -7.70
C ASN A 279 -25.44 17.18 -7.42
N GLY A 280 -24.33 16.49 -7.16
CA GLY A 280 -23.03 17.10 -6.84
C GLY A 280 -22.81 17.41 -5.35
N GLU A 281 -23.81 17.17 -4.49
CA GLU A 281 -23.62 17.31 -3.04
C GLU A 281 -22.59 16.29 -2.55
N CYS A 282 -21.58 16.76 -1.81
CA CYS A 282 -20.48 15.94 -1.32
C CYS A 282 -20.45 15.96 0.20
N LYS A 283 -20.47 14.78 0.82
CA LYS A 283 -20.47 14.61 2.28
C LYS A 283 -19.53 13.50 2.75
N THR A 284 -18.92 13.70 3.90
CA THR A 284 -18.24 12.62 4.63
C THR A 284 -19.19 12.03 5.65
N GLU A 285 -19.42 10.71 5.58
CA GLU A 285 -20.33 10.00 6.48
C GLU A 285 -19.63 8.90 7.25
N ALA A 286 -20.00 8.71 8.52
CA ALA A 286 -19.57 7.54 9.29
C ALA A 286 -20.32 6.29 8.77
N ILE A 287 -19.58 5.27 8.38
CA ILE A 287 -20.13 4.03 7.82
C ILE A 287 -20.28 2.97 8.90
N PHE A 288 -19.34 2.91 9.83
CA PHE A 288 -19.42 2.00 10.96
C PHE A 288 -20.19 2.66 12.10
N SER A 289 -21.40 2.16 12.38
CA SER A 289 -22.16 2.59 13.54
C SER A 289 -21.64 1.88 14.77
N ASN A 290 -21.21 2.64 15.77
CA ASN A 290 -20.97 2.11 17.10
C ASN A 290 -22.29 1.60 17.69
N LYS A 291 -22.60 0.32 17.52
CA LYS A 291 -23.57 -0.36 18.36
C LYS A 291 -22.93 -0.44 19.75
N GLN A 292 -23.49 0.32 20.71
CA GLN A 292 -23.18 0.25 22.15
C GLN A 292 -21.94 1.00 22.65
N GLY A 293 -21.68 2.24 22.26
CA GLY A 293 -20.72 3.07 23.03
C GLY A 293 -19.27 2.53 23.08
N GLU A 294 -18.94 1.51 22.28
CA GLU A 294 -17.58 1.02 22.13
C GLU A 294 -16.76 2.05 21.36
N LYS A 295 -15.60 2.36 21.93
CA LYS A 295 -14.62 3.29 21.35
C LYS A 295 -14.37 2.89 19.89
N THR A 296 -14.38 3.88 19.00
CA THR A 296 -13.75 3.74 17.68
C THR A 296 -12.44 2.97 17.84
N GLU A 297 -12.28 1.91 17.07
CA GLU A 297 -11.04 1.14 17.10
C GLU A 297 -9.84 2.09 16.98
N LYS A 298 -8.76 1.78 17.68
CA LYS A 298 -7.61 2.67 17.66
C LYS A 298 -7.09 2.74 16.22
N PRO A 299 -6.83 3.93 15.68
CA PRO A 299 -6.24 4.05 14.37
C PRO A 299 -4.97 3.22 14.27
N ALA A 300 -4.81 2.52 13.15
CA ALA A 300 -3.65 1.71 12.83
C ALA A 300 -3.18 2.03 11.40
N ALA A 301 -3.08 3.32 11.08
CA ALA A 301 -2.55 3.78 9.80
C ALA A 301 -1.13 3.22 9.60
N CYS A 302 -0.90 2.66 8.40
CA CYS A 302 0.32 1.94 8.06
C CYS A 302 1.57 2.84 8.16
N SER A 303 2.52 2.48 9.02
CA SER A 303 3.79 3.20 9.13
C SER A 303 4.69 2.98 7.92
N PHE A 304 4.55 1.86 7.20
CA PHE A 304 5.32 1.58 6.00
C PHE A 304 4.98 2.53 4.83
N GLU A 305 3.76 3.07 4.81
CA GLU A 305 3.41 4.18 3.90
C GLU A 305 4.34 5.37 4.08
N ARG A 306 4.73 5.66 5.31
CA ARG A 306 5.62 6.78 5.63
C ARG A 306 7.09 6.47 5.34
N ILE A 307 7.51 5.24 5.61
CA ILE A 307 8.88 4.79 5.39
C ILE A 307 9.17 4.67 3.90
N TYR A 308 8.26 4.04 3.13
CA TYR A 308 8.58 3.56 1.78
C TYR A 308 7.54 3.93 0.70
N PHE A 309 6.26 3.52 0.83
CA PHE A 309 5.34 3.48 -0.31
C PHE A 309 4.92 4.84 -0.83
N SER A 310 4.52 5.74 0.05
CA SER A 310 4.05 7.06 -0.34
C SER A 310 5.19 7.97 -0.78
N ARG A 311 4.87 8.94 -1.64
CA ARG A 311 5.86 9.84 -2.23
C ARG A 311 6.55 10.70 -1.18
N GLY A 312 7.88 10.72 -1.22
CA GLY A 312 8.70 11.58 -0.33
C GLY A 312 8.58 13.08 -0.60
N SER A 313 7.87 13.48 -1.68
CA SER A 313 7.55 14.88 -1.97
C SER A 313 6.35 15.42 -1.18
N ASP A 314 5.65 14.57 -0.42
CA ASP A 314 4.65 15.01 0.54
C ASP A 314 5.33 15.77 1.69
N ARG A 315 4.77 16.92 2.08
CA ARG A 315 5.31 17.78 3.15
C ARG A 315 5.57 17.03 4.45
N ASP A 316 4.61 16.25 4.90
CA ASP A 316 4.67 15.57 6.20
C ASP A 316 5.56 14.34 6.11
N ILE A 317 5.48 13.57 5.03
CA ILE A 317 6.34 12.40 4.78
C ILE A 317 7.80 12.80 4.68
N TYR A 318 8.10 13.91 4.03
CA TYR A 318 9.46 14.44 3.94
C TYR A 318 10.04 14.69 5.34
N GLN A 319 9.30 15.35 6.22
CA GLN A 319 9.74 15.62 7.58
C GLN A 319 9.85 14.34 8.42
N GLU A 320 8.89 13.43 8.30
CA GLU A 320 8.91 12.16 9.03
C GLU A 320 10.10 11.29 8.61
N ARG A 321 10.42 11.22 7.31
CA ARG A 321 11.63 10.51 6.83
C ARG A 321 12.92 11.15 7.34
N LYS A 322 12.98 12.49 7.42
CA LYS A 322 14.11 13.17 8.08
C LYS A 322 14.21 12.78 9.56
N LEU A 323 13.10 12.78 10.28
CA LEU A 323 13.08 12.37 11.68
C LEU A 323 13.48 10.91 11.90
N LEU A 324 13.05 10.00 10.99
CA LEU A 324 13.51 8.60 11.00
C LEU A 324 15.03 8.50 10.95
N GLY A 325 15.66 9.25 10.05
CA GLY A 325 17.12 9.32 9.97
C GLY A 325 17.76 9.91 11.21
N GLU A 326 17.20 11.00 11.74
CA GLU A 326 17.72 11.67 12.95
C GLU A 326 17.72 10.75 14.19
N GLN A 327 16.68 9.93 14.37
CA GLN A 327 16.61 8.96 15.48
C GLN A 327 17.76 7.93 15.46
N LEU A 328 18.35 7.68 14.28
CA LEU A 328 19.44 6.72 14.09
C LEU A 328 20.83 7.28 14.41
N SER A 329 20.97 8.60 14.60
CA SER A 329 22.28 9.25 14.78
C SER A 329 23.06 8.70 15.98
N ARG A 330 22.43 8.56 17.14
CA ARG A 330 23.09 8.03 18.36
C ARG A 330 23.45 6.55 18.25
N PRO A 331 22.58 5.64 17.79
CA PRO A 331 22.95 4.25 17.51
C PRO A 331 24.13 4.12 16.57
N ILE A 332 24.18 4.91 15.50
CA ILE A 332 25.27 4.91 14.52
C ILE A 332 26.58 5.36 15.17
N LEU A 333 26.58 6.48 15.92
CA LEU A 333 27.77 6.97 16.63
C LEU A 333 28.33 5.90 17.58
N LYS A 334 27.47 5.23 18.34
CA LYS A 334 27.87 4.12 19.20
C LYS A 334 28.53 2.99 18.40
N THR A 335 27.98 2.65 17.23
CA THR A 335 28.47 1.56 16.38
C THR A 335 29.83 1.86 15.76
N ILE A 336 30.10 3.12 15.38
CA ILE A 336 31.41 3.53 14.84
C ILE A 336 32.41 3.93 15.93
N GLY A 337 32.04 3.82 17.21
CA GLY A 337 32.90 4.24 18.34
C GLY A 337 33.20 5.74 18.35
N GLU A 338 32.24 6.55 17.88
CA GLU A 338 32.33 8.02 17.73
C GLU A 338 33.42 8.49 16.75
N ASP A 339 34.05 7.58 16.00
CA ASP A 339 35.08 7.88 14.99
C ASP A 339 34.48 8.47 13.71
N VAL A 340 33.86 9.66 13.82
CA VAL A 340 33.23 10.35 12.68
C VAL A 340 34.28 10.90 11.71
N ALA A 341 35.46 11.27 12.19
CA ALA A 341 36.54 11.81 11.37
C ALA A 341 37.03 10.80 10.29
N HIS A 342 36.97 9.50 10.61
CA HIS A 342 37.30 8.43 9.68
C HIS A 342 36.04 7.66 9.27
N THR A 343 34.93 8.37 9.01
CA THR A 343 33.68 7.75 8.58
C THR A 343 33.08 8.50 7.39
N VAL A 344 32.74 7.74 6.36
CA VAL A 344 31.99 8.21 5.19
C VAL A 344 30.54 7.81 5.35
N PHE A 345 29.62 8.76 5.14
CA PHE A 345 28.17 8.55 5.19
C PHE A 345 27.60 8.55 3.78
N SER A 346 26.77 7.56 3.47
CA SER A 346 26.11 7.40 2.18
C SER A 346 24.72 6.75 2.31
N TYR A 347 24.05 6.52 1.19
CA TYR A 347 22.71 5.93 1.16
C TYR A 347 22.52 5.04 -0.07
N ILE A 348 21.53 4.15 0.01
CA ILE A 348 21.06 3.38 -1.15
C ILE A 348 19.98 4.20 -1.88
N PRO A 349 20.20 4.56 -3.16
CA PRO A 349 19.19 5.30 -3.94
C PRO A 349 17.92 4.45 -4.18
N ASN A 350 16.66 5.01 -4.18
CA ASN A 350 16.37 6.44 -4.06
C ASN A 350 15.61 6.75 -2.76
N THR A 351 14.85 5.79 -2.20
CA THR A 351 13.88 6.03 -1.10
C THR A 351 14.56 6.46 0.19
N ALA A 352 15.74 5.93 0.47
CA ALA A 352 16.51 6.25 1.69
C ALA A 352 17.11 7.67 1.72
N GLU A 353 17.12 8.41 0.60
CA GLU A 353 17.79 9.71 0.49
C GLU A 353 17.32 10.73 1.52
N VAL A 354 16.01 10.82 1.75
CA VAL A 354 15.46 11.80 2.72
C VAL A 354 15.84 11.42 4.17
N ALA A 355 15.81 10.13 4.50
CA ALA A 355 16.27 9.64 5.79
C ALA A 355 17.77 9.87 5.99
N PHE A 356 18.56 9.75 4.91
CA PHE A 356 19.98 10.07 4.92
C PHE A 356 20.25 11.53 5.32
N PHE A 357 19.52 12.50 4.74
CA PHE A 357 19.65 13.90 5.16
C PHE A 357 19.33 14.08 6.64
N GLY A 358 18.28 13.43 7.14
CA GLY A 358 17.95 13.46 8.57
C GLY A 358 19.05 12.87 9.46
N MET A 359 19.61 11.74 9.05
CA MET A 359 20.72 11.07 9.74
C MET A 359 21.94 11.98 9.85
N THR A 360 22.37 12.57 8.74
CA THR A 360 23.55 13.46 8.71
C THR A 360 23.31 14.76 9.49
N ASP A 361 22.11 15.34 9.37
CA ASP A 361 21.72 16.52 10.17
C ASP A 361 21.73 16.20 11.68
N GLY A 362 21.25 15.01 12.07
CA GLY A 362 21.26 14.56 13.46
C GLY A 362 22.68 14.39 14.02
N VAL A 363 23.59 13.82 13.25
CA VAL A 363 25.01 13.69 13.65
C VAL A 363 25.67 15.07 13.78
N ARG A 364 25.41 16.00 12.86
CA ARG A 364 25.88 17.39 12.95
C ARG A 364 25.37 18.12 14.18
N ARG A 365 24.10 17.96 14.55
CA ARG A 365 23.53 18.55 15.77
C ARG A 365 24.19 18.03 17.06
N LEU A 366 24.79 16.86 17.01
CA LEU A 366 25.58 16.30 18.11
C LEU A 366 27.00 16.82 18.14
N GLY A 367 27.38 17.75 17.25
CA GLY A 367 28.66 18.45 17.24
C GLY A 367 29.75 17.83 16.37
N TYR A 368 29.40 16.87 15.50
CA TYR A 368 30.38 16.22 14.63
C TYR A 368 30.33 16.79 13.19
N ASP A 369 31.49 16.87 12.56
CA ASP A 369 31.58 17.16 11.12
C ASP A 369 31.42 15.87 10.31
N VAL A 370 30.49 15.85 9.36
CA VAL A 370 30.07 14.65 8.63
C VAL A 370 30.59 14.67 7.21
N ARG A 371 31.41 13.68 6.86
CA ARG A 371 31.90 13.48 5.48
C ARG A 371 30.87 12.67 4.68
N ILE A 372 30.29 13.30 3.69
CA ILE A 372 29.24 12.76 2.83
C ILE A 372 29.79 12.45 1.45
N GLU A 373 29.58 11.22 0.98
CA GLU A 373 29.93 10.81 -0.39
C GLU A 373 28.78 10.01 -1.02
N LYS A 374 28.55 10.21 -2.30
CA LYS A 374 27.63 9.36 -3.06
C LYS A 374 28.36 8.10 -3.52
N VAL A 375 28.34 7.10 -2.66
CA VAL A 375 29.07 5.83 -2.90
C VAL A 375 28.31 4.92 -3.87
N ILE A 376 26.98 4.86 -3.75
CA ILE A 376 26.15 3.94 -4.54
C ILE A 376 25.34 4.71 -5.58
N TRP A 377 25.32 4.17 -6.80
CA TRP A 377 24.52 4.65 -7.92
C TRP A 377 23.56 3.55 -8.36
N LYS A 378 22.34 3.92 -8.72
CA LYS A 378 21.35 3.01 -9.31
C LYS A 378 21.24 3.26 -10.80
N ASP A 379 21.57 2.27 -11.63
CA ASP A 379 21.36 2.35 -13.07
C ASP A 379 19.93 1.92 -13.42
N ILE A 380 19.12 2.89 -13.85
CA ILE A 380 17.70 2.69 -14.18
C ILE A 380 17.53 1.98 -15.54
N LYS A 381 18.51 2.05 -16.43
CA LYS A 381 18.41 1.49 -17.79
C LYS A 381 18.34 -0.04 -17.81
N LEU A 382 18.95 -0.71 -16.84
CA LEU A 382 18.90 -2.18 -16.73
C LEU A 382 17.53 -2.77 -16.37
N ARG A 383 16.55 -1.94 -15.99
CA ARG A 383 15.18 -2.39 -15.69
C ARG A 383 14.37 -2.83 -16.92
N THR A 384 14.74 -2.40 -18.12
CA THR A 384 13.93 -2.56 -19.33
C THR A 384 14.27 -3.80 -20.15
N PHE A 385 15.35 -4.50 -19.85
CA PHE A 385 15.73 -5.75 -20.52
C PHE A 385 15.52 -6.93 -19.56
N ILE A 386 14.32 -7.50 -19.58
CA ILE A 386 14.00 -8.69 -18.80
C ILE A 386 14.23 -9.90 -19.71
N THR A 387 15.22 -10.70 -19.39
CA THR A 387 15.36 -12.08 -19.88
C THR A 387 14.75 -13.05 -18.88
N GLU A 388 14.14 -14.12 -19.36
CA GLU A 388 13.55 -15.17 -18.54
C GLU A 388 14.63 -16.15 -18.04
N GLY A 389 14.55 -16.56 -16.77
CA GLY A 389 15.36 -17.66 -16.24
C GLY A 389 16.52 -17.27 -15.31
N ASN A 390 17.53 -18.14 -15.18
CA ASN A 390 18.69 -18.04 -14.27
C ASN A 390 19.56 -16.78 -14.44
N GLU A 391 19.42 -16.04 -15.52
CA GLU A 391 20.12 -14.77 -15.78
C GLU A 391 19.64 -13.61 -14.88
N ARG A 392 18.52 -13.78 -14.13
CA ARG A 392 18.04 -12.77 -13.17
C ARG A 392 19.04 -12.45 -12.05
N ASN A 393 19.83 -13.42 -11.62
CA ASN A 393 20.80 -13.23 -10.53
C ASN A 393 22.02 -12.43 -10.99
N ASP A 394 22.48 -12.62 -12.23
CA ASP A 394 23.57 -11.83 -12.81
C ASP A 394 23.15 -10.38 -13.07
N LEU A 395 21.94 -10.15 -13.58
CA LEU A 395 21.41 -8.80 -13.79
C LEU A 395 21.20 -8.05 -12.46
N ALA A 396 20.78 -8.74 -11.40
CA ALA A 396 20.62 -8.13 -10.09
C ALA A 396 21.95 -7.61 -9.51
N ALA A 397 23.08 -8.27 -9.83
CA ALA A 397 24.41 -7.84 -9.41
C ALA A 397 24.87 -6.55 -10.10
N HIS A 398 24.29 -6.19 -11.25
CA HIS A 398 24.67 -5.03 -12.05
C HIS A 398 23.71 -3.84 -11.99
N VAL A 399 22.71 -3.89 -11.13
CA VAL A 399 21.73 -2.78 -10.95
C VAL A 399 22.35 -1.56 -10.28
N TYR A 400 23.42 -1.77 -9.52
CA TYR A 400 24.11 -0.72 -8.79
C TYR A 400 25.56 -0.62 -9.21
N ASP A 401 26.06 0.62 -9.25
CA ASP A 401 27.46 0.96 -9.41
C ASP A 401 28.01 1.64 -8.16
N ILE A 402 29.33 1.67 -8.01
CA ILE A 402 30.02 2.33 -6.88
C ILE A 402 31.01 3.38 -7.35
N THR A 403 31.17 4.43 -6.54
CA THR A 403 32.21 5.44 -6.73
C THR A 403 33.51 4.99 -6.08
N TYR A 404 34.50 4.60 -6.91
CA TYR A 404 35.84 4.29 -6.42
C TYR A 404 36.55 5.56 -5.94
N GLY A 405 37.37 5.44 -4.89
CA GLY A 405 38.07 6.58 -4.29
C GLY A 405 37.22 7.47 -3.39
N SER A 406 35.97 7.08 -3.10
CA SER A 406 35.09 7.79 -2.19
C SER A 406 35.47 7.66 -0.70
N LEU A 407 36.32 6.69 -0.37
CA LEU A 407 36.83 6.47 1.00
C LEU A 407 38.32 6.05 0.95
N LYS A 408 39.01 6.18 2.09
CA LYS A 408 40.34 5.67 2.29
C LYS A 408 40.30 4.21 2.70
N ALA A 409 40.85 3.34 1.86
CA ALA A 409 40.87 1.90 2.09
C ALA A 409 41.55 1.55 3.42
N HIS A 410 40.94 0.63 4.18
CA HIS A 410 41.35 0.12 5.49
C HIS A 410 41.41 1.16 6.64
N GLU A 411 41.15 2.44 6.37
CA GLU A 411 41.13 3.51 7.37
C GLU A 411 39.70 3.95 7.70
N ASP A 412 38.87 4.18 6.65
CA ASP A 412 37.53 4.75 6.82
C ASP A 412 36.45 3.68 7.11
N ASN A 413 35.56 3.99 8.05
CA ASN A 413 34.28 3.32 8.17
C ASN A 413 33.34 3.80 7.08
N LEU A 414 32.44 2.94 6.65
CA LEU A 414 31.38 3.26 5.68
C LEU A 414 30.02 3.04 6.28
N VAL A 415 29.27 4.12 6.53
CA VAL A 415 27.89 4.10 7.02
C VAL A 415 26.95 4.29 5.82
N ILE A 416 26.09 3.31 5.57
CA ILE A 416 25.11 3.35 4.47
C ILE A 416 23.71 3.11 5.00
N ILE A 417 22.78 4.03 4.73
CA ILE A 417 21.38 3.89 5.09
C ILE A 417 20.54 3.38 3.92
N ASP A 418 19.65 2.43 4.22
CA ASP A 418 18.54 1.99 3.36
C ASP A 418 17.19 2.26 4.04
N ASP A 419 16.11 2.18 3.28
CA ASP A 419 14.75 2.32 3.83
C ASP A 419 14.35 1.10 4.69
N SER A 420 14.65 -0.11 4.22
CA SER A 420 14.29 -1.35 4.92
C SER A 420 15.13 -2.55 4.47
N ILE A 421 15.29 -3.51 5.38
CA ILE A 421 15.93 -4.81 5.10
C ILE A 421 14.88 -5.90 5.33
N VAL A 422 14.48 -6.59 4.25
CA VAL A 422 13.42 -7.60 4.28
C VAL A 422 14.00 -9.00 4.19
N ARG A 423 14.37 -9.47 2.99
CA ARG A 423 14.99 -10.79 2.74
C ARG A 423 16.52 -10.74 2.88
N GLY A 424 17.10 -9.59 2.60
CA GLY A 424 18.54 -9.38 2.60
C GLY A 424 19.27 -9.89 1.36
N THR A 425 18.56 -10.45 0.37
CA THR A 425 19.21 -11.03 -0.84
C THR A 425 19.97 -9.98 -1.63
N THR A 426 19.41 -8.79 -1.82
CA THR A 426 20.13 -7.67 -2.52
C THR A 426 21.39 -7.26 -1.75
N LEU A 427 21.35 -7.22 -0.43
CA LEU A 427 22.52 -6.92 0.38
C LEU A 427 23.61 -7.96 0.16
N ARG A 428 23.27 -9.25 0.25
CA ARG A 428 24.21 -10.37 0.10
C ARG A 428 24.78 -10.47 -1.31
N GLU A 429 23.91 -10.48 -2.33
CA GLU A 429 24.31 -10.82 -3.70
C GLU A 429 24.93 -9.64 -4.46
N SER A 430 24.61 -8.40 -4.06
CA SER A 430 25.06 -7.20 -4.77
C SER A 430 25.79 -6.22 -3.84
N ILE A 431 25.09 -5.60 -2.89
CA ILE A 431 25.60 -4.43 -2.15
C ILE A 431 26.87 -4.74 -1.38
N PHE A 432 26.89 -5.79 -0.55
CA PHE A 432 28.06 -6.12 0.26
C PHE A 432 29.28 -6.49 -0.60
N LYS A 433 29.08 -7.25 -1.68
CA LYS A 433 30.16 -7.60 -2.61
C LYS A 433 30.79 -6.38 -3.28
N MET A 434 29.96 -5.39 -3.65
CA MET A 434 30.45 -4.16 -4.27
C MET A 434 31.19 -3.26 -3.25
N LEU A 435 30.61 -3.08 -2.07
CA LEU A 435 31.20 -2.24 -1.03
C LEU A 435 32.53 -2.79 -0.51
N ASP A 436 32.66 -4.11 -0.44
CA ASP A 436 33.94 -4.75 -0.02
C ASP A 436 35.09 -4.42 -0.95
N ARG A 437 34.83 -4.15 -2.24
CA ARG A 437 35.86 -3.72 -3.23
C ARG A 437 36.48 -2.35 -2.92
N LEU A 438 35.82 -1.55 -2.07
CA LEU A 438 36.37 -0.27 -1.59
C LEU A 438 37.30 -0.46 -0.39
N HIS A 439 37.41 -1.68 0.15
CA HIS A 439 38.20 -2.04 1.33
C HIS A 439 37.96 -1.15 2.55
N PRO A 440 36.69 -0.91 2.97
CA PRO A 440 36.44 -0.10 4.15
C PRO A 440 36.94 -0.81 5.41
N LYS A 441 37.32 -0.04 6.43
CA LYS A 441 37.66 -0.57 7.75
C LYS A 441 36.49 -1.34 8.37
N LYS A 442 35.25 -0.84 8.18
CA LYS A 442 33.99 -1.44 8.62
C LYS A 442 32.84 -0.91 7.74
N ILE A 443 31.84 -1.74 7.48
CA ILE A 443 30.56 -1.34 6.91
C ILE A 443 29.51 -1.34 8.01
N VAL A 444 28.82 -0.21 8.18
CA VAL A 444 27.64 -0.08 9.03
C VAL A 444 26.43 0.10 8.12
N MET A 445 25.65 -0.97 7.98
CA MET A 445 24.41 -0.94 7.21
C MET A 445 23.27 -0.52 8.13
N VAL A 446 22.59 0.56 7.77
CA VAL A 446 21.55 1.20 8.57
C VAL A 446 20.20 1.04 7.89
N SER A 447 19.17 0.67 8.63
CA SER A 447 17.78 0.62 8.14
C SER A 447 16.95 1.71 8.82
N SER A 448 16.26 2.55 8.03
CA SER A 448 15.34 3.55 8.57
C SER A 448 14.03 2.94 9.10
N SER A 449 13.77 1.66 8.80
CA SER A 449 12.71 0.86 9.42
C SER A 449 13.24 -0.03 10.55
N PRO A 450 12.40 -0.43 11.51
CA PRO A 450 12.70 -1.53 12.43
C PRO A 450 12.88 -2.87 11.69
N GLN A 451 13.35 -3.91 12.40
CA GLN A 451 13.40 -5.27 11.85
C GLN A 451 12.00 -5.72 11.40
N ILE A 452 11.85 -6.11 10.13
CA ILE A 452 10.61 -6.70 9.63
C ILE A 452 10.57 -8.16 10.07
N ARG A 453 9.70 -8.45 11.04
CA ARG A 453 9.57 -9.74 11.72
C ARG A 453 8.36 -10.55 11.27
N TYR A 454 7.34 -9.87 10.75
CA TYR A 454 6.05 -10.48 10.43
C TYR A 454 5.57 -10.06 9.03
N PRO A 455 4.91 -10.95 8.28
CA PRO A 455 4.30 -10.63 6.99
C PRO A 455 3.17 -9.59 7.10
N ASP A 456 2.85 -8.95 5.98
CA ASP A 456 1.62 -8.17 5.85
C ASP A 456 0.47 -9.02 5.30
N TYR A 457 -0.74 -8.75 5.78
CA TYR A 457 -1.97 -9.39 5.28
C TYR A 457 -3.00 -8.38 4.79
N TYR A 458 -2.63 -7.10 4.67
CA TYR A 458 -3.54 -6.01 4.34
C TYR A 458 -3.26 -5.35 2.98
N GLY A 459 -2.44 -5.98 2.13
CA GLY A 459 -2.25 -5.58 0.75
C GLY A 459 -0.85 -5.11 0.36
N ILE A 460 0.13 -5.15 1.28
CA ILE A 460 1.54 -5.04 0.91
C ILE A 460 2.02 -6.43 0.48
N ASP A 461 2.68 -6.53 -0.66
CA ASP A 461 3.36 -7.76 -1.06
C ASP A 461 4.62 -7.94 -0.22
N MET A 462 4.42 -8.48 0.97
CA MET A 462 5.51 -8.84 1.85
C MET A 462 5.83 -10.33 1.69
N PRO A 463 7.12 -10.72 1.75
CA PRO A 463 7.51 -12.11 1.65
C PRO A 463 6.80 -13.00 2.67
N SER A 464 6.72 -14.28 2.36
CA SER A 464 6.31 -15.29 3.33
C SER A 464 7.24 -15.28 4.56
N LEU A 465 6.75 -15.82 5.67
CA LEU A 465 7.45 -15.75 6.95
C LEU A 465 8.89 -16.30 6.86
N GLU A 466 9.08 -17.41 6.15
CA GLU A 466 10.38 -18.07 5.95
C GLU A 466 11.39 -17.28 5.10
N GLU A 467 10.92 -16.28 4.36
CA GLU A 467 11.79 -15.42 3.55
C GLU A 467 12.30 -14.20 4.32
N LEU A 468 11.67 -13.82 5.44
CA LEU A 468 12.10 -12.69 6.27
C LEU A 468 13.44 -12.98 6.94
N CYS A 469 14.45 -12.13 6.71
CA CYS A 469 15.79 -12.34 7.27
C CYS A 469 15.77 -12.37 8.81
N ALA A 470 14.93 -11.55 9.46
CA ALA A 470 14.79 -11.54 10.90
C ALA A 470 14.17 -12.84 11.45
N PHE A 471 13.19 -13.43 10.73
CA PHE A 471 12.60 -14.70 11.11
C PHE A 471 13.61 -15.85 10.95
N ARG A 472 14.30 -15.89 9.83
CA ARG A 472 15.36 -16.89 9.58
C ARG A 472 16.45 -16.83 10.63
N ALA A 473 16.87 -15.62 11.02
CA ALA A 473 17.85 -15.41 12.08
C ALA A 473 17.35 -15.91 13.45
N ALA A 474 16.10 -15.61 13.80
CA ALA A 474 15.51 -16.10 15.05
C ALA A 474 15.41 -17.63 15.07
N MET A 475 15.01 -18.26 13.96
CA MET A 475 14.94 -19.73 13.85
C MET A 475 16.32 -20.37 13.94
N ALA A 476 17.36 -19.78 13.31
CA ALA A 476 18.73 -20.28 13.44
C ALA A 476 19.24 -20.19 14.89
N LEU A 477 18.95 -19.09 15.60
CA LEU A 477 19.29 -18.96 17.03
C LEU A 477 18.54 -19.97 17.91
N ILE A 478 17.27 -20.30 17.60
CA ILE A 478 16.50 -21.33 18.29
C ILE A 478 17.17 -22.71 18.14
N GLU A 479 17.61 -23.04 16.93
CA GLU A 479 18.31 -24.28 16.63
C GLU A 479 19.64 -24.37 17.36
N GLU A 480 20.48 -23.34 17.28
CA GLU A 480 21.79 -23.26 17.95
C GLU A 480 21.70 -23.38 19.46
N LYS A 481 20.66 -22.80 20.06
CA LYS A 481 20.42 -22.85 21.51
C LYS A 481 19.59 -24.06 21.95
N ASN A 482 19.29 -25.02 21.04
CA ASN A 482 18.48 -26.20 21.30
C ASN A 482 17.07 -25.91 21.85
N MET A 483 16.44 -24.84 21.38
CA MET A 483 15.14 -24.37 21.86
C MET A 483 13.95 -24.80 20.98
N MET A 484 14.04 -25.90 20.23
CA MET A 484 12.98 -26.40 19.34
C MET A 484 11.66 -26.73 20.05
N HIS A 485 11.68 -26.93 21.38
CA HIS A 485 10.46 -27.04 22.17
C HIS A 485 9.58 -25.76 22.09
N LEU A 486 10.20 -24.58 21.99
CA LEU A 486 9.48 -23.31 21.83
C LEU A 486 8.70 -23.27 20.50
N VAL A 487 9.28 -23.78 19.40
CA VAL A 487 8.63 -23.86 18.09
C VAL A 487 7.38 -24.75 18.17
N ARG A 488 7.49 -25.93 18.81
CA ARG A 488 6.36 -26.85 18.99
C ARG A 488 5.25 -26.24 19.84
N GLU A 489 5.62 -25.59 20.95
CA GLU A 489 4.66 -24.94 21.84
C GLU A 489 3.96 -23.76 21.14
N THR A 490 4.71 -22.91 20.42
CA THR A 490 4.14 -21.83 19.62
C THR A 490 3.17 -22.37 18.57
N CYS A 491 3.54 -23.44 17.85
CA CYS A 491 2.66 -24.07 16.85
C CYS A 491 1.38 -24.62 17.49
N ARG A 492 1.48 -25.25 18.67
CA ARG A 492 0.33 -25.72 19.44
C ARG A 492 -0.62 -24.58 19.79
N LEU A 493 -0.11 -23.46 20.31
CA LEU A 493 -0.90 -22.27 20.64
C LEU A 493 -1.55 -21.66 19.40
N CYS A 494 -0.84 -21.59 18.27
CA CYS A 494 -1.41 -21.12 16.99
C CYS A 494 -2.61 -21.96 16.55
N LYS A 495 -2.58 -23.29 16.78
CA LYS A 495 -3.68 -24.20 16.44
C LYS A 495 -4.86 -24.10 17.41
N GLU A 496 -4.58 -24.04 18.71
CA GLU A 496 -5.61 -24.04 19.76
C GLU A 496 -6.31 -22.69 19.91
N LYS A 497 -5.57 -21.58 19.69
CA LYS A 497 -6.02 -20.23 19.96
C LYS A 497 -5.75 -19.24 18.80
N PRO A 498 -6.20 -19.56 17.59
CA PRO A 498 -5.78 -18.86 16.36
C PRO A 498 -6.22 -17.38 16.28
N LEU A 499 -7.18 -16.95 17.11
CA LEU A 499 -7.77 -15.61 17.08
C LEU A 499 -7.47 -14.76 18.33
N GLU A 500 -6.82 -15.35 19.36
CA GLU A 500 -6.62 -14.65 20.63
C GLU A 500 -5.44 -13.70 20.57
N ASP A 501 -4.31 -14.15 20.02
CA ASP A 501 -3.08 -13.37 19.92
C ASP A 501 -2.19 -13.88 18.77
N ASN A 502 -1.26 -13.04 18.31
CA ASN A 502 -0.18 -13.47 17.43
C ASN A 502 0.88 -14.23 18.25
N HIS A 503 0.73 -15.56 18.32
CA HIS A 503 1.63 -16.41 19.09
C HIS A 503 3.05 -16.49 18.51
N VAL A 504 3.25 -16.12 17.23
CA VAL A 504 4.57 -16.10 16.56
C VAL A 504 5.53 -15.13 17.26
N ARG A 505 5.04 -14.17 18.04
CA ARG A 505 5.89 -13.29 18.85
C ARG A 505 6.78 -14.04 19.83
N SER A 506 6.36 -15.20 20.29
CA SER A 506 7.15 -16.05 21.19
C SER A 506 8.48 -16.49 20.58
N ILE A 507 8.58 -16.61 19.25
CA ILE A 507 9.79 -17.00 18.53
C ILE A 507 10.92 -15.98 18.70
N TYR A 508 10.57 -14.70 18.85
CA TYR A 508 11.54 -13.61 19.01
C TYR A 508 11.83 -13.27 20.48
N ALA A 509 10.93 -13.64 21.39
CA ALA A 509 10.98 -13.24 22.79
C ALA A 509 12.29 -13.58 23.54
N PRO A 510 12.97 -14.72 23.26
CA PRO A 510 14.22 -15.06 23.95
C PRO A 510 15.44 -14.25 23.52
N PHE A 511 15.34 -13.45 22.45
CA PHE A 511 16.50 -12.83 21.80
C PHE A 511 16.42 -11.31 21.86
N SER A 512 17.57 -10.67 22.13
CA SER A 512 17.70 -9.23 21.96
C SER A 512 17.75 -8.85 20.46
N VAL A 513 17.48 -7.57 20.18
CA VAL A 513 17.60 -7.02 18.82
C VAL A 513 19.01 -7.21 18.27
N GLU A 514 20.02 -7.02 19.14
CA GLU A 514 21.44 -7.14 18.80
C GLU A 514 21.85 -8.59 18.49
N GLU A 515 21.28 -9.58 19.18
CA GLU A 515 21.52 -11.01 18.86
C GLU A 515 20.96 -11.33 17.47
N ILE A 516 19.74 -10.89 17.18
CA ILE A 516 19.13 -11.09 15.86
C ILE A 516 19.95 -10.36 14.78
N ASN A 517 20.39 -9.10 15.02
CA ASN A 517 21.23 -8.36 14.07
C ASN A 517 22.52 -9.09 13.74
N ARG A 518 23.23 -9.61 14.75
CA ARG A 518 24.46 -10.38 14.56
C ARG A 518 24.21 -11.63 13.71
N LYS A 519 23.11 -12.35 13.99
CA LYS A 519 22.76 -13.54 13.21
C LYS A 519 22.36 -13.19 11.77
N ILE A 520 21.65 -12.08 11.54
CA ILE A 520 21.36 -11.60 10.19
C ILE A 520 22.67 -11.32 9.43
N VAL A 521 23.64 -10.63 10.05
CA VAL A 521 24.95 -10.37 9.43
C VAL A 521 25.65 -11.66 9.07
N GLU A 522 25.72 -12.62 10.00
CA GLU A 522 26.34 -13.93 9.76
C GLU A 522 25.74 -14.63 8.54
N MET A 523 24.40 -14.60 8.41
CA MET A 523 23.67 -15.24 7.30
C MET A 523 23.79 -14.49 5.97
N LEU A 524 23.93 -13.16 6.01
CA LEU A 524 23.94 -12.33 4.81
C LEU A 524 25.35 -11.97 4.33
N ARG A 525 26.38 -12.13 5.14
CA ARG A 525 27.76 -11.84 4.75
C ARG A 525 28.20 -12.81 3.66
N PRO A 526 28.67 -12.31 2.47
CA PRO A 526 29.20 -13.18 1.42
C PRO A 526 30.48 -13.89 1.84
N ASP A 527 30.69 -15.08 1.32
CA ASP A 527 31.95 -15.81 1.53
C ASP A 527 33.13 -15.00 0.94
N GLY A 528 34.23 -14.94 1.67
CA GLY A 528 35.45 -14.22 1.26
C GLY A 528 35.41 -12.72 1.49
N MET A 529 34.32 -12.14 1.94
CA MET A 529 34.23 -10.72 2.28
C MET A 529 35.21 -10.35 3.40
N GLN A 530 36.01 -9.30 3.19
CA GLN A 530 37.05 -8.87 4.13
C GLN A 530 36.49 -7.91 5.21
N ALA A 531 35.72 -6.90 4.81
CA ALA A 531 35.23 -5.87 5.71
C ALA A 531 34.26 -6.46 6.77
N PRO A 532 34.44 -6.11 8.06
CA PRO A 532 33.41 -6.36 9.07
C PRO A 532 32.12 -5.62 8.76
N VAL A 533 30.98 -6.25 9.03
CA VAL A 533 29.64 -5.65 8.83
C VAL A 533 28.91 -5.57 10.16
N GLU A 534 28.28 -4.45 10.42
CA GLU A 534 27.32 -4.28 11.51
C GLU A 534 26.00 -3.74 10.98
N LEU A 535 24.87 -4.13 11.61
CA LEU A 535 23.54 -3.66 11.27
C LEU A 535 23.00 -2.75 12.37
N VAL A 536 22.40 -1.63 11.95
CA VAL A 536 21.66 -0.71 12.82
C VAL A 536 20.26 -0.57 12.27
N PHE A 537 19.24 -1.05 13.00
CA PHE A 537 17.84 -0.86 12.66
C PHE A 537 17.25 0.28 13.50
N GLN A 538 16.22 0.92 12.93
CA GLN A 538 15.35 1.81 13.69
C GLN A 538 14.72 1.05 14.86
N SER A 539 14.47 1.74 15.96
CA SER A 539 13.63 1.20 17.05
C SER A 539 12.14 1.48 16.78
N ILE A 540 11.24 0.67 17.36
CA ILE A 540 9.79 0.91 17.29
C ILE A 540 9.45 2.26 17.95
N GLU A 541 10.09 2.59 19.04
CA GLU A 541 9.93 3.89 19.73
C GLU A 541 10.39 5.06 18.85
N GLY A 542 11.50 4.90 18.14
CA GLY A 542 12.03 5.90 17.19
C GLY A 542 11.09 6.09 16.01
N LEU A 543 10.51 4.99 15.49
CA LEU A 543 9.49 5.03 14.45
C LEU A 543 8.25 5.82 14.90
N HIS A 544 7.71 5.52 16.08
CA HIS A 544 6.51 6.20 16.59
C HIS A 544 6.77 7.68 16.92
N LYS A 545 7.98 8.04 17.31
CA LYS A 545 8.38 9.45 17.48
C LYS A 545 8.46 10.18 16.14
N ALA A 546 8.98 9.54 15.12
CA ALA A 546 9.11 10.12 13.78
C ALA A 546 7.76 10.20 13.05
N CYS A 547 6.90 9.19 13.19
CA CYS A 547 5.63 9.03 12.47
C CYS A 547 4.44 8.88 13.45
N PRO A 548 4.14 9.87 14.30
CA PRO A 548 3.16 9.73 15.39
C PRO A 548 1.72 9.50 14.89
N GLY A 549 1.39 9.95 13.68
CA GLY A 549 0.09 9.75 13.04
C GLY A 549 -0.12 8.35 12.44
N HIS A 550 0.92 7.51 12.38
CA HIS A 550 0.90 6.21 11.72
C HIS A 550 1.38 5.09 12.64
N PRO A 551 0.58 4.72 13.66
CA PRO A 551 0.95 3.72 14.66
C PRO A 551 0.86 2.27 14.17
N GLY A 552 0.38 2.02 12.96
CA GLY A 552 0.28 0.68 12.39
C GLY A 552 1.66 0.10 12.08
N ASP A 553 2.13 -0.78 12.94
CA ASP A 553 3.50 -1.31 12.98
C ASP A 553 3.55 -2.85 13.04
N TRP A 554 2.47 -3.52 12.65
CA TRP A 554 2.30 -4.99 12.79
C TRP A 554 3.41 -5.83 12.16
N TYR A 555 4.10 -5.32 11.14
CA TYR A 555 5.24 -6.03 10.53
C TYR A 555 6.47 -6.07 11.45
N PHE A 556 6.56 -5.13 12.40
CA PHE A 556 7.67 -4.99 13.34
C PHE A 556 7.32 -5.58 14.71
N SER A 557 6.14 -5.20 15.24
CA SER A 557 5.67 -5.58 16.56
C SER A 557 4.88 -6.90 16.61
N GLY A 558 4.26 -7.29 15.49
CA GLY A 558 3.31 -8.39 15.43
C GLY A 558 1.92 -8.04 15.97
N ASN A 559 1.64 -6.76 16.23
CA ASN A 559 0.36 -6.27 16.75
C ASN A 559 -0.64 -6.05 15.60
N TYR A 560 -1.17 -7.12 15.03
CA TYR A 560 -2.16 -7.02 13.97
C TYR A 560 -3.46 -6.37 14.47
N PRO A 561 -3.98 -5.34 13.76
CA PRO A 561 -5.17 -4.62 14.23
C PRO A 561 -6.47 -5.42 14.08
N THR A 562 -6.50 -6.48 13.28
CA THR A 562 -7.70 -7.28 13.05
C THR A 562 -7.54 -8.75 13.47
N ARG A 563 -8.67 -9.39 13.79
CA ARG A 563 -8.69 -10.83 14.09
C ARG A 563 -8.25 -11.68 12.89
N GLY A 564 -8.61 -11.26 11.69
CA GLY A 564 -8.20 -11.92 10.46
C GLY A 564 -6.68 -11.88 10.26
N GLY A 565 -6.04 -10.74 10.53
CA GLY A 565 -4.58 -10.61 10.50
C GLY A 565 -3.89 -11.53 11.51
N ILE A 566 -4.39 -11.57 12.76
CA ILE A 566 -3.89 -12.48 13.80
C ILE A 566 -3.99 -13.95 13.33
N ARG A 567 -5.16 -14.34 12.80
CA ARG A 567 -5.39 -15.68 12.29
C ARG A 567 -4.39 -16.06 11.19
N LEU A 568 -4.21 -15.17 10.21
CA LEU A 568 -3.30 -15.42 9.09
C LEU A 568 -1.84 -15.53 9.53
N ALA A 569 -1.41 -14.73 10.52
CA ALA A 569 -0.07 -14.83 11.10
C ALA A 569 0.17 -16.20 11.76
N ASN A 570 -0.79 -16.66 12.55
CA ASN A 570 -0.74 -17.98 13.19
C ASN A 570 -0.78 -19.11 12.15
N GLN A 571 -1.61 -19.01 11.10
CA GLN A 571 -1.69 -19.98 10.02
C GLN A 571 -0.38 -20.05 9.20
N ALA A 572 0.26 -18.91 8.93
CA ALA A 572 1.54 -18.87 8.23
C ALA A 572 2.63 -19.63 9.03
N PHE A 573 2.64 -19.47 10.35
CA PHE A 573 3.58 -20.20 11.20
C PHE A 573 3.28 -21.71 11.26
N ILE A 574 2.00 -22.10 11.37
CA ILE A 574 1.61 -23.52 11.28
C ILE A 574 2.09 -24.13 9.96
N SER A 575 1.81 -23.43 8.84
CA SER A 575 2.24 -23.89 7.52
C SER A 575 3.76 -24.02 7.41
N TYR A 576 4.52 -23.09 7.98
CA TYR A 576 5.97 -23.18 8.05
C TYR A 576 6.45 -24.41 8.82
N VAL A 577 5.89 -24.66 10.00
CA VAL A 577 6.27 -25.82 10.84
C VAL A 577 5.94 -27.14 10.15
N GLU A 578 4.77 -27.26 9.53
CA GLU A 578 4.31 -28.50 8.88
C GLU A 578 4.99 -28.76 7.53
N ASN A 579 5.15 -27.74 6.70
CA ASN A 579 5.61 -27.92 5.32
C ASN A 579 7.13 -27.74 5.16
N VAL A 580 7.75 -26.85 5.93
CA VAL A 580 9.19 -26.55 5.84
C VAL A 580 9.98 -27.35 6.86
N LEU A 581 9.64 -27.25 8.14
CA LEU A 581 10.35 -27.99 9.20
C LEU A 581 9.92 -29.47 9.27
N LYS A 582 8.71 -29.81 8.83
CA LYS A 582 8.14 -31.16 8.85
C LYS A 582 8.12 -31.82 10.24
N ILE A 583 7.73 -31.03 11.25
CA ILE A 583 7.66 -31.45 12.67
C ILE A 583 6.27 -31.23 13.27
#